data_a35d7d8ce21bec3696a64e6845bc73a6
#
_entry.id   a35d7d8ce21bec3696a64e6845bc73a6
#
_cell.length_a   1.000
_cell.length_b   1.000
_cell.length_c   1.000
_cell.angle_alpha   90.00
_cell.angle_beta   90.00
_cell.angle_gamma   90.00
#
_symmetry.space_group_name_H-M   'P 1'
#
loop_
_entity.id
_entity.type
_entity.pdbx_description
1 polymer ?
#
loop_
_entity_poly.entity_id
_entity_poly.type
_entity_poly.pdbx_seq_one_letter_code
_entity_poly.pdbx_strand_id
1 'polypeptide(L)'
;MLSHRRFGLPLLALRLSATLLASACGGGASSASPAPEPAAPAPWVWTLPAGYAPPAVPADNPMNVAKVELGRHLFYDARLSGNGTLACSGCHTPDRAFTDNRALGRGATGQTHPRNTPTLINAAYQATLDWANPAWRTLEQQMHTPLFNTTPIEMGVNDANREQVLQRLKDDAQYPARFAAAFHGEPAPLHWDNVIKAIAAFERTLISAGSR
;
A
#
# COMPACT_ATOMS: atom_id res chain seq x y z
N MET A 1 30.21 15.40 -74.96
CA MET A 1 30.80 16.59 -75.55
C MET A 1 31.25 17.53 -74.45
N LEU A 2 32.57 17.87 -74.55
CA LEU A 2 33.28 19.02 -73.99
C LEU A 2 33.26 19.19 -72.43
N SER A 3 34.34 19.08 -71.80
CA SER A 3 35.73 19.49 -71.93
C SER A 3 36.11 20.52 -70.86
N HIS A 4 37.08 20.07 -70.04
CA HIS A 4 38.21 20.84 -69.47
C HIS A 4 37.96 22.18 -68.74
N ARG A 5 38.52 22.39 -67.54
CA ARG A 5 39.96 22.65 -67.32
C ARG A 5 40.32 22.61 -65.85
N ARG A 6 41.47 22.03 -65.57
CA ARG A 6 42.28 22.14 -64.37
C ARG A 6 42.92 23.53 -64.27
N PHE A 7 43.01 24.09 -63.09
CA PHE A 7 44.13 24.96 -62.69
C PHE A 7 44.52 24.63 -61.25
N GLY A 8 45.79 24.33 -61.13
CA GLY A 8 46.39 23.98 -59.87
C GLY A 8 47.29 25.12 -59.34
N LEU A 9 47.69 24.94 -58.11
CA LEU A 9 48.86 25.45 -57.36
C LEU A 9 48.74 26.82 -56.66
N PRO A 10 49.57 27.10 -55.66
CA PRO A 10 50.42 26.21 -54.82
C PRO A 10 50.22 26.33 -53.26
N LEU A 11 50.84 25.41 -52.61
CA LEU A 11 51.08 25.35 -51.16
C LEU A 11 51.77 26.61 -50.56
N LEU A 12 51.27 27.09 -49.46
CA LEU A 12 52.08 27.85 -48.54
C LEU A 12 51.92 27.20 -47.13
N ALA A 13 52.94 26.50 -46.69
CA ALA A 13 52.98 25.84 -45.40
C ALA A 13 53.32 26.89 -44.34
N LEU A 14 52.36 27.22 -43.48
CA LEU A 14 52.59 28.01 -42.29
C LEU A 14 52.59 27.08 -41.08
N ARG A 15 53.75 26.80 -40.53
CA ARG A 15 53.92 26.05 -39.30
C ARG A 15 53.57 26.95 -38.13
N LEU A 16 52.42 26.69 -37.50
CA LEU A 16 52.04 27.31 -36.25
C LEU A 16 52.32 26.30 -35.13
N SER A 17 53.33 26.60 -34.32
CA SER A 17 53.65 25.82 -33.12
C SER A 17 52.63 26.16 -32.07
N ALA A 18 51.72 25.23 -31.77
CA ALA A 18 50.78 25.32 -30.66
C ALA A 18 51.43 24.70 -29.42
N THR A 19 51.78 25.53 -28.47
CA THR A 19 52.13 25.12 -27.10
C THR A 19 50.89 24.63 -26.39
N LEU A 20 50.82 23.30 -26.09
CA LEU A 20 49.81 22.73 -25.24
C LEU A 20 50.08 23.12 -23.79
N LEU A 21 49.27 24.02 -23.26
CA LEU A 21 49.12 24.18 -21.81
C LEU A 21 48.20 23.06 -21.31
N ALA A 22 48.72 22.02 -20.70
CA ALA A 22 47.97 21.01 -19.99
C ALA A 22 47.42 21.62 -18.71
N SER A 23 46.17 22.09 -18.70
CA SER A 23 45.42 22.41 -17.50
C SER A 23 44.97 21.09 -16.87
N ALA A 24 45.69 20.68 -15.83
CA ALA A 24 45.25 19.59 -14.94
C ALA A 24 44.04 20.06 -14.15
N CYS A 25 42.84 19.83 -14.66
CA CYS A 25 41.61 19.86 -13.88
C CYS A 25 41.63 18.64 -12.96
N GLY A 26 42.06 18.85 -11.72
CA GLY A 26 41.85 17.91 -10.62
C GLY A 26 40.33 17.74 -10.39
N GLY A 27 39.73 16.73 -11.01
CA GLY A 27 38.39 16.29 -10.73
C GLY A 27 38.35 15.67 -9.33
N GLY A 28 38.06 16.48 -8.32
CA GLY A 28 37.69 15.98 -7.02
C GLY A 28 36.40 15.19 -7.18
N ALA A 29 36.47 13.86 -7.18
CA ALA A 29 35.31 13.01 -7.02
C ALA A 29 34.70 13.33 -5.65
N SER A 30 33.69 14.19 -5.64
CA SER A 30 32.83 14.42 -4.48
C SER A 30 32.13 13.09 -4.23
N SER A 31 32.61 12.28 -3.30
CA SER A 31 31.89 11.13 -2.79
C SER A 31 30.68 11.69 -2.06
N ALA A 32 29.55 11.81 -2.79
CA ALA A 32 28.26 12.10 -2.17
C ALA A 32 28.00 10.99 -1.14
N SER A 33 27.97 11.40 0.14
CA SER A 33 27.57 10.50 1.21
C SER A 33 26.19 9.94 0.84
N PRO A 34 25.96 8.62 0.91
CA PRO A 34 24.63 8.08 0.64
C PRO A 34 23.63 8.79 1.54
N ALA A 35 22.48 9.17 0.96
CA ALA A 35 21.39 9.77 1.74
C ALA A 35 21.07 8.82 2.92
N PRO A 36 20.83 9.35 4.13
CA PRO A 36 20.50 8.50 5.26
C PRO A 36 19.28 7.64 4.92
N GLU A 37 19.40 6.35 5.14
CA GLU A 37 18.30 5.42 4.98
C GLU A 37 17.11 5.88 5.84
N PRO A 38 15.87 5.89 5.32
CA PRO A 38 14.70 6.27 6.11
C PRO A 38 14.66 5.46 7.41
N ALA A 39 14.46 6.12 8.54
CA ALA A 39 14.37 5.45 9.82
C ALA A 39 13.24 4.41 9.84
N ALA A 40 13.49 3.26 10.46
CA ALA A 40 12.45 2.24 10.66
C ALA A 40 11.23 2.84 11.37
N PRO A 41 10.00 2.43 11.00
CA PRO A 41 8.78 2.97 11.59
C PRO A 41 8.71 2.65 13.09
N ALA A 42 8.17 3.58 13.88
CA ALA A 42 7.96 3.38 15.30
C ALA A 42 7.06 2.15 15.55
N PRO A 43 7.40 1.27 16.50
CA PRO A 43 6.57 0.13 16.87
C PRO A 43 5.22 0.60 17.40
N TRP A 44 4.19 -0.23 17.25
CA TRP A 44 2.88 0.04 17.83
C TRP A 44 2.89 -0.17 19.34
N VAL A 45 2.37 0.79 20.07
CA VAL A 45 2.22 0.70 21.53
C VAL A 45 0.75 0.59 21.88
N TRP A 46 0.39 -0.45 22.61
CA TRP A 46 -0.98 -0.68 23.06
C TRP A 46 -1.32 0.21 24.27
N THR A 47 -2.43 0.92 24.18
CA THR A 47 -3.01 1.66 25.31
C THR A 47 -4.29 0.95 25.72
N LEU A 48 -4.16 0.03 26.68
CA LEU A 48 -5.25 -0.83 27.16
C LEU A 48 -5.44 -0.65 28.66
N PRO A 49 -6.67 -0.85 29.20
CA PRO A 49 -6.90 -0.85 30.63
C PRO A 49 -6.08 -1.92 31.36
N ALA A 50 -5.81 -1.70 32.63
CA ALA A 50 -5.09 -2.65 33.46
C ALA A 50 -5.78 -4.02 33.45
N GLY A 51 -4.99 -5.08 33.24
CA GLY A 51 -5.49 -6.45 33.14
C GLY A 51 -6.03 -6.87 31.76
N TYR A 52 -6.08 -5.97 30.80
CA TYR A 52 -6.49 -6.30 29.44
C TYR A 52 -5.26 -6.66 28.60
N ALA A 53 -5.20 -7.89 28.11
CA ALA A 53 -4.07 -8.34 27.30
C ALA A 53 -4.18 -7.78 25.86
N PRO A 54 -3.06 -7.43 25.22
CA PRO A 54 -3.07 -7.12 23.80
C PRO A 54 -3.60 -8.29 22.95
N PRO A 55 -4.29 -8.02 21.84
CA PRO A 55 -4.73 -9.09 20.93
C PRO A 55 -3.52 -9.78 20.29
N ALA A 56 -3.74 -11.01 19.81
CA ALA A 56 -2.73 -11.75 19.09
C ALA A 56 -2.29 -11.01 17.82
N VAL A 57 -0.97 -10.92 17.61
CA VAL A 57 -0.36 -10.31 16.43
C VAL A 57 0.40 -11.40 15.68
N PRO A 58 0.08 -11.69 14.39
CA PRO A 58 0.82 -12.66 13.61
C PRO A 58 2.29 -12.26 13.45
N ALA A 59 3.20 -13.23 13.53
CA ALA A 59 4.64 -12.98 13.43
C ALA A 59 5.04 -12.38 12.06
N ASP A 60 4.31 -12.74 11.01
CA ASP A 60 4.50 -12.23 9.65
C ASP A 60 3.82 -10.88 9.37
N ASN A 61 3.10 -10.33 10.38
CA ASN A 61 2.51 -8.99 10.29
C ASN A 61 2.73 -8.19 11.58
N PRO A 62 3.98 -7.91 11.98
CA PRO A 62 4.25 -7.09 13.17
C PRO A 62 3.65 -5.70 13.03
N MET A 63 3.10 -5.18 14.15
CA MET A 63 2.44 -3.88 14.21
C MET A 63 3.45 -2.73 14.25
N ASN A 64 3.22 -1.69 13.48
CA ASN A 64 3.87 -0.39 13.62
C ASN A 64 2.90 0.75 13.33
N VAL A 65 3.26 1.96 13.75
CA VAL A 65 2.39 3.16 13.62
C VAL A 65 2.07 3.46 12.15
N ALA A 66 3.06 3.40 11.26
CA ALA A 66 2.87 3.69 9.84
C ALA A 66 1.93 2.68 9.16
N LYS A 67 2.01 1.40 9.56
CA LYS A 67 1.15 0.34 9.01
C LYS A 67 -0.30 0.49 9.47
N VAL A 68 -0.53 0.81 10.74
CA VAL A 68 -1.87 1.08 11.27
C VAL A 68 -2.50 2.29 10.54
N GLU A 69 -1.72 3.36 10.34
CA GLU A 69 -2.19 4.54 9.62
C GLU A 69 -2.47 4.26 8.14
N LEU A 70 -1.60 3.51 7.47
CA LEU A 70 -1.86 3.05 6.11
C LEU A 70 -3.15 2.25 6.04
N GLY A 71 -3.33 1.29 6.95
CA GLY A 71 -4.55 0.47 7.04
C GLY A 71 -5.81 1.29 7.23
N ARG A 72 -5.74 2.32 8.08
CA ARG A 72 -6.84 3.28 8.26
C ARG A 72 -7.19 3.98 6.96
N HIS A 73 -6.21 4.50 6.21
CA HIS A 73 -6.47 5.12 4.91
C HIS A 73 -7.10 4.16 3.92
N LEU A 74 -6.59 2.95 3.82
CA LEU A 74 -7.12 1.91 2.93
C LEU A 74 -8.55 1.50 3.29
N PHE A 75 -8.86 1.39 4.58
CA PHE A 75 -10.19 1.04 5.08
C PHE A 75 -11.28 2.03 4.65
N TYR A 76 -10.93 3.31 4.52
CA TYR A 76 -11.85 4.37 4.08
C TYR A 76 -11.77 4.68 2.58
N ASP A 77 -10.97 3.96 1.80
CA ASP A 77 -10.77 4.25 0.39
C ASP A 77 -11.64 3.39 -0.52
N ALA A 78 -12.61 4.01 -1.17
CA ALA A 78 -13.52 3.32 -2.10
C ALA A 78 -12.80 2.76 -3.34
N ARG A 79 -11.62 3.28 -3.69
CA ARG A 79 -10.83 2.81 -4.84
C ARG A 79 -10.36 1.37 -4.69
N LEU A 80 -10.40 0.80 -3.47
CA LEU A 80 -10.10 -0.62 -3.20
C LEU A 80 -11.17 -1.58 -3.72
N SER A 81 -12.40 -1.13 -3.99
CA SER A 81 -13.39 -2.02 -4.61
C SER A 81 -13.15 -2.15 -6.11
N GLY A 82 -13.59 -3.27 -6.69
CA GLY A 82 -13.42 -3.56 -8.10
C GLY A 82 -13.92 -2.45 -9.03
N ASN A 83 -15.07 -1.85 -8.68
CA ASN A 83 -15.67 -0.73 -9.41
C ASN A 83 -15.36 0.67 -8.84
N GLY A 84 -14.60 0.77 -7.74
CA GLY A 84 -14.21 2.04 -7.12
C GLY A 84 -15.32 2.76 -6.36
N THR A 85 -16.39 2.09 -5.94
CA THR A 85 -17.57 2.73 -5.35
C THR A 85 -17.81 2.41 -3.87
N LEU A 86 -17.15 1.40 -3.32
CA LEU A 86 -17.36 0.93 -1.95
C LEU A 86 -16.03 0.85 -1.19
N ALA A 87 -15.98 1.46 -0.01
CA ALA A 87 -14.92 1.26 0.98
C ALA A 87 -15.36 0.26 2.05
N CYS A 88 -14.42 -0.30 2.83
CA CYS A 88 -14.75 -1.12 4.01
C CYS A 88 -15.67 -0.36 4.98
N SER A 89 -15.41 0.95 5.17
CA SER A 89 -16.22 1.85 5.99
C SER A 89 -17.67 2.02 5.49
N GLY A 90 -17.98 1.65 4.26
CA GLY A 90 -19.35 1.68 3.74
C GLY A 90 -20.28 0.62 4.34
N CYS A 91 -19.68 -0.50 4.78
CA CYS A 91 -20.36 -1.56 5.51
C CYS A 91 -20.03 -1.55 7.01
N HIS A 92 -18.86 -1.04 7.39
CA HIS A 92 -18.38 -0.98 8.77
C HIS A 92 -18.24 0.46 9.23
N THR A 93 -19.39 1.12 9.54
CA THR A 93 -19.42 2.54 9.91
C THR A 93 -19.11 2.76 11.39
N PRO A 94 -18.20 3.68 11.76
CA PRO A 94 -17.76 3.90 13.14
C PRO A 94 -18.90 4.26 14.10
N ASP A 95 -19.83 5.10 13.67
CA ASP A 95 -21.00 5.55 14.43
C ASP A 95 -22.01 4.43 14.74
N ARG A 96 -21.82 3.25 14.14
CA ARG A 96 -22.66 2.05 14.32
C ARG A 96 -21.85 0.87 14.85
N ALA A 97 -20.86 1.14 15.68
CA ALA A 97 -19.95 0.10 16.19
C ALA A 97 -19.30 -0.73 15.05
N PHE A 98 -18.97 -0.09 13.93
CA PHE A 98 -18.42 -0.73 12.74
C PHE A 98 -19.31 -1.85 12.17
N THR A 99 -20.65 -1.63 12.14
CA THR A 99 -21.63 -2.37 11.33
C THR A 99 -22.32 -1.41 10.36
N ASP A 100 -23.23 -1.91 9.48
CA ASP A 100 -24.03 -1.06 8.59
C ASP A 100 -25.48 -0.84 9.08
N ASN A 101 -25.84 -1.44 10.21
CA ASN A 101 -27.20 -1.39 10.80
C ASN A 101 -28.30 -1.88 9.83
N ARG A 102 -27.98 -2.82 8.96
CA ARG A 102 -28.93 -3.47 8.03
C ARG A 102 -29.10 -4.93 8.42
N ALA A 103 -30.29 -5.46 8.13
CA ALA A 103 -30.53 -6.90 8.28
C ALA A 103 -29.66 -7.73 7.34
N LEU A 104 -29.38 -7.21 6.14
CA LEU A 104 -28.57 -7.83 5.11
C LEU A 104 -27.61 -6.80 4.51
N GLY A 105 -26.31 -7.12 4.47
CA GLY A 105 -25.29 -6.28 3.88
C GLY A 105 -25.45 -6.10 2.37
N ARG A 106 -24.69 -5.15 1.79
CA ARG A 106 -24.69 -4.87 0.35
C ARG A 106 -23.29 -4.68 -0.18
N GLY A 107 -22.92 -5.44 -1.22
CA GLY A 107 -21.61 -5.32 -1.87
C GLY A 107 -21.54 -4.17 -2.90
N ALA A 108 -20.33 -3.98 -3.45
CA ALA A 108 -19.99 -2.93 -4.41
C ALA A 108 -20.83 -2.99 -5.70
N THR A 109 -21.30 -4.16 -6.09
CA THR A 109 -22.18 -4.36 -7.25
C THR A 109 -23.66 -4.11 -6.93
N GLY A 110 -24.01 -3.79 -5.67
CA GLY A 110 -25.37 -3.68 -5.19
C GLY A 110 -26.02 -5.01 -4.80
N GLN A 111 -25.31 -6.13 -4.94
CA GLN A 111 -25.78 -7.44 -4.52
C GLN A 111 -26.05 -7.47 -3.01
N THR A 112 -27.21 -7.98 -2.64
CA THR A 112 -27.58 -8.20 -1.24
C THR A 112 -26.93 -9.48 -0.72
N HIS A 113 -26.34 -9.42 0.46
CA HIS A 113 -25.71 -10.55 1.13
C HIS A 113 -26.74 -11.37 1.92
N PRO A 114 -26.46 -12.64 2.21
CA PRO A 114 -27.38 -13.48 2.97
C PRO A 114 -27.36 -13.17 4.49
N ARG A 115 -26.46 -12.32 4.97
CA ARG A 115 -26.26 -11.99 6.39
C ARG A 115 -26.03 -10.49 6.58
N ASN A 116 -26.21 -10.03 7.82
CA ASN A 116 -25.84 -8.67 8.21
C ASN A 116 -24.31 -8.52 8.31
N THR A 117 -23.85 -7.29 8.24
CA THR A 117 -22.45 -6.91 8.48
C THR A 117 -22.13 -7.07 9.98
N PRO A 118 -21.15 -7.91 10.36
CA PRO A 118 -20.73 -8.04 11.76
C PRO A 118 -19.97 -6.79 12.22
N THR A 119 -19.95 -6.55 13.53
CA THR A 119 -19.10 -5.52 14.12
C THR A 119 -17.62 -5.89 13.99
N LEU A 120 -16.75 -4.89 13.77
CA LEU A 120 -15.30 -5.04 13.87
C LEU A 120 -14.77 -4.72 15.28
N ILE A 121 -15.61 -4.19 16.17
CA ILE A 121 -15.18 -3.93 17.55
C ILE A 121 -14.76 -5.24 18.22
N ASN A 122 -13.54 -5.25 18.75
CA ASN A 122 -12.93 -6.40 19.42
C ASN A 122 -12.79 -7.66 18.52
N ALA A 123 -12.88 -7.52 17.18
CA ALA A 123 -12.74 -8.65 16.26
C ALA A 123 -11.40 -9.39 16.45
N ALA A 124 -10.33 -8.67 16.80
CA ALA A 124 -9.00 -9.24 17.03
C ALA A 124 -8.92 -10.24 18.22
N TYR A 125 -9.94 -10.30 19.09
CA TYR A 125 -10.04 -11.24 20.21
C TYR A 125 -10.94 -12.45 19.91
N GLN A 126 -11.58 -12.47 18.74
CA GLN A 126 -12.49 -13.56 18.38
C GLN A 126 -11.71 -14.80 17.96
N ALA A 127 -12.18 -15.96 18.36
CA ALA A 127 -11.58 -17.25 17.98
C ALA A 127 -11.83 -17.61 16.52
N THR A 128 -12.89 -17.08 15.93
CA THR A 128 -13.27 -17.24 14.50
C THR A 128 -13.81 -15.93 13.99
N LEU A 129 -13.52 -15.61 12.72
CA LEU A 129 -13.76 -14.29 12.14
C LEU A 129 -14.79 -14.27 11.01
N ASP A 130 -15.50 -15.36 10.79
CA ASP A 130 -16.54 -15.44 9.78
C ASP A 130 -17.79 -16.13 10.37
N TRP A 131 -18.97 -15.78 9.86
CA TRP A 131 -20.25 -16.29 10.32
C TRP A 131 -20.40 -17.81 10.25
N ALA A 132 -19.84 -18.42 9.22
CA ALA A 132 -20.05 -19.84 8.93
C ALA A 132 -18.75 -20.60 8.63
N ASN A 133 -17.63 -19.92 8.53
CA ASN A 133 -16.36 -20.55 8.20
C ASN A 133 -15.40 -20.52 9.41
N PRO A 134 -15.22 -21.63 10.13
CA PRO A 134 -14.32 -21.68 11.28
C PRO A 134 -12.83 -21.69 10.88
N ALA A 135 -12.49 -21.69 9.59
CA ALA A 135 -11.11 -21.76 9.13
C ALA A 135 -10.34 -20.43 9.33
N TRP A 136 -11.04 -19.30 9.27
CA TRP A 136 -10.41 -17.99 9.41
C TRP A 136 -10.14 -17.65 10.89
N ARG A 137 -8.87 -17.61 11.26
CA ARG A 137 -8.36 -17.39 12.62
C ARG A 137 -7.67 -16.05 12.81
N THR A 138 -7.26 -15.39 11.71
CA THR A 138 -6.60 -14.09 11.74
C THR A 138 -7.36 -13.10 10.85
N LEU A 139 -7.26 -11.81 11.17
CA LEU A 139 -7.85 -10.75 10.35
C LEU A 139 -7.31 -10.78 8.92
N GLU A 140 -6.02 -11.12 8.77
CA GLU A 140 -5.37 -11.26 7.46
C GLU A 140 -6.03 -12.36 6.62
N GLN A 141 -6.35 -13.50 7.21
CA GLN A 141 -7.04 -14.58 6.51
C GLN A 141 -8.46 -14.21 6.14
N GLN A 142 -9.18 -13.61 7.08
CA GLN A 142 -10.58 -13.20 6.87
C GLN A 142 -10.71 -12.15 5.77
N MET A 143 -9.77 -11.23 5.64
CA MET A 143 -9.76 -10.15 4.65
C MET A 143 -9.86 -10.65 3.18
N HIS A 144 -9.46 -11.90 2.91
CA HIS A 144 -9.65 -12.51 1.60
C HIS A 144 -11.14 -12.64 1.21
N THR A 145 -12.01 -12.85 2.19
CA THR A 145 -13.46 -12.97 1.95
C THR A 145 -14.04 -11.68 1.38
N PRO A 146 -14.00 -10.52 2.06
CA PRO A 146 -14.59 -9.30 1.53
C PRO A 146 -13.90 -8.79 0.26
N LEU A 147 -12.60 -8.99 0.09
CA LEU A 147 -11.90 -8.51 -1.10
C LEU A 147 -12.21 -9.36 -2.34
N PHE A 148 -12.14 -10.70 -2.24
CA PHE A 148 -12.01 -11.57 -3.41
C PHE A 148 -13.16 -12.57 -3.60
N ASN A 149 -14.10 -12.69 -2.65
CA ASN A 149 -15.24 -13.60 -2.84
C ASN A 149 -16.09 -13.21 -4.04
N THR A 150 -16.55 -14.22 -4.73
CA THR A 150 -17.47 -14.08 -5.88
C THR A 150 -18.92 -14.38 -5.51
N THR A 151 -19.17 -14.95 -4.33
CA THR A 151 -20.51 -15.30 -3.83
C THR A 151 -20.52 -15.31 -2.30
N PRO A 152 -21.11 -14.31 -1.64
CA PRO A 152 -21.54 -13.03 -2.22
C PRO A 152 -20.35 -12.16 -2.66
N ILE A 153 -20.61 -11.21 -3.57
CA ILE A 153 -19.63 -10.19 -3.95
C ILE A 153 -19.69 -9.05 -2.95
N GLU A 154 -18.57 -8.77 -2.26
CA GLU A 154 -18.45 -7.62 -1.36
C GLU A 154 -17.67 -6.48 -2.03
N MET A 155 -16.34 -6.47 -1.99
CA MET A 155 -15.54 -5.46 -2.66
C MET A 155 -15.41 -5.68 -4.17
N GLY A 156 -15.65 -6.89 -4.67
CA GLY A 156 -15.69 -7.20 -6.09
C GLY A 156 -14.35 -7.19 -6.80
N VAL A 157 -13.26 -7.39 -6.07
CA VAL A 157 -11.92 -7.58 -6.65
C VAL A 157 -11.81 -9.01 -7.15
N ASN A 158 -11.29 -9.18 -8.37
CA ASN A 158 -11.11 -10.48 -9.02
C ASN A 158 -9.92 -10.46 -9.97
N ASP A 159 -9.60 -11.57 -10.59
CA ASP A 159 -8.43 -11.69 -11.46
C ASP A 159 -8.44 -10.73 -12.67
N ALA A 160 -9.61 -10.33 -13.13
CA ALA A 160 -9.73 -9.41 -14.27
C ALA A 160 -9.46 -7.93 -13.89
N ASN A 161 -9.64 -7.54 -12.62
CA ASN A 161 -9.52 -6.15 -12.19
C ASN A 161 -8.48 -5.89 -11.09
N ARG A 162 -7.92 -6.93 -10.44
CA ARG A 162 -7.02 -6.79 -9.29
C ARG A 162 -5.81 -5.91 -9.54
N GLU A 163 -5.21 -5.97 -10.73
CA GLU A 163 -4.08 -5.13 -11.11
C GLU A 163 -4.50 -3.67 -11.32
N GLN A 164 -5.67 -3.44 -11.92
CA GLN A 164 -6.22 -2.10 -12.10
C GLN A 164 -6.51 -1.44 -10.74
N VAL A 165 -7.03 -2.21 -9.77
CA VAL A 165 -7.27 -1.69 -8.42
C VAL A 165 -5.96 -1.28 -7.75
N LEU A 166 -4.91 -2.12 -7.81
CA LEU A 166 -3.59 -1.73 -7.30
C LEU A 166 -3.00 -0.52 -8.03
N GLN A 167 -3.24 -0.42 -9.34
CA GLN A 167 -2.73 0.70 -10.13
C GLN A 167 -3.35 2.03 -9.66
N ARG A 168 -4.63 2.05 -9.27
CA ARG A 168 -5.26 3.26 -8.68
C ARG A 168 -4.54 3.76 -7.42
N LEU A 169 -3.99 2.84 -6.62
CA LEU A 169 -3.20 3.19 -5.44
C LEU A 169 -1.78 3.63 -5.83
N LYS A 170 -1.17 2.98 -6.82
CA LYS A 170 0.17 3.34 -7.32
C LYS A 170 0.18 4.74 -7.93
N ASP A 171 -0.90 5.14 -8.57
CA ASP A 171 -1.07 6.45 -9.22
C ASP A 171 -1.38 7.57 -8.20
N ASP A 172 -1.67 7.22 -6.95
CA ASP A 172 -1.88 8.20 -5.89
C ASP A 172 -0.55 8.78 -5.38
N ALA A 173 -0.53 10.10 -5.15
CA ALA A 173 0.69 10.80 -4.74
C ALA A 173 1.22 10.37 -3.35
N GLN A 174 0.39 9.77 -2.50
CA GLN A 174 0.73 9.46 -1.12
C GLN A 174 0.92 7.96 -0.83
N TYR A 175 0.16 7.08 -1.50
CA TYR A 175 0.21 5.65 -1.19
C TYR A 175 1.59 5.02 -1.37
N PRO A 176 2.35 5.28 -2.44
CA PRO A 176 3.70 4.70 -2.56
C PRO A 176 4.59 5.01 -1.36
N ALA A 177 4.59 6.26 -0.88
CA ALA A 177 5.36 6.66 0.29
C ALA A 177 4.81 6.04 1.60
N ARG A 178 3.48 5.94 1.74
CA ARG A 178 2.84 5.30 2.91
C ARG A 178 3.17 3.81 2.99
N PHE A 179 3.14 3.10 1.86
CA PHE A 179 3.53 1.68 1.80
C PHE A 179 5.02 1.49 2.13
N ALA A 180 5.90 2.32 1.57
CA ALA A 180 7.34 2.28 1.88
C ALA A 180 7.61 2.52 3.38
N ALA A 181 6.89 3.44 4.02
CA ALA A 181 7.01 3.68 5.45
C ALA A 181 6.47 2.54 6.31
N ALA A 182 5.34 1.93 5.92
CA ALA A 182 4.69 0.85 6.66
C ALA A 182 5.45 -0.48 6.58
N PHE A 183 6.08 -0.76 5.43
CA PHE A 183 6.80 -1.99 5.10
C PHE A 183 8.27 -1.67 4.77
N HIS A 184 8.92 -0.98 5.72
CA HIS A 184 10.29 -0.52 5.60
C HIS A 184 11.25 -1.66 5.22
N GLY A 185 12.14 -1.40 4.26
CA GLY A 185 13.12 -2.36 3.77
C GLY A 185 12.57 -3.36 2.74
N GLU A 186 11.28 -3.35 2.44
CA GLU A 186 10.69 -4.21 1.42
C GLU A 186 10.73 -3.53 0.04
N PRO A 187 11.37 -4.16 -0.97
CA PRO A 187 11.31 -3.66 -2.35
C PRO A 187 9.88 -3.74 -2.90
N ALA A 188 9.36 -2.68 -3.50
CA ALA A 188 8.03 -2.65 -4.10
C ALA A 188 6.88 -3.08 -3.16
N PRO A 189 6.69 -2.46 -1.99
CA PRO A 189 5.77 -2.92 -0.95
C PRO A 189 4.28 -2.76 -1.29
N LEU A 190 3.92 -2.13 -2.41
CA LEU A 190 2.53 -1.93 -2.81
C LEU A 190 2.02 -3.12 -3.60
N HIS A 191 1.52 -4.12 -2.90
CA HIS A 191 0.88 -5.33 -3.42
C HIS A 191 -0.22 -5.83 -2.47
N TRP A 192 -1.03 -6.80 -2.90
CA TRP A 192 -2.24 -7.23 -2.17
C TRP A 192 -1.97 -7.73 -0.76
N ASP A 193 -0.92 -8.51 -0.52
CA ASP A 193 -0.64 -9.04 0.81
C ASP A 193 -0.37 -7.89 1.80
N ASN A 194 0.30 -6.84 1.37
CA ASN A 194 0.55 -5.66 2.21
C ASN A 194 -0.69 -4.77 2.37
N VAL A 195 -1.58 -4.70 1.38
CA VAL A 195 -2.91 -4.09 1.54
C VAL A 195 -3.68 -4.81 2.64
N ILE A 196 -3.76 -6.13 2.59
CA ILE A 196 -4.41 -6.98 3.59
C ILE A 196 -3.78 -6.78 4.97
N LYS A 197 -2.45 -6.89 5.06
CA LYS A 197 -1.70 -6.73 6.31
C LYS A 197 -1.91 -5.36 6.96
N ALA A 198 -1.95 -4.30 6.16
CA ALA A 198 -2.18 -2.95 6.67
C ALA A 198 -3.62 -2.77 7.19
N ILE A 199 -4.64 -3.21 6.45
CA ILE A 199 -6.04 -3.12 6.90
C ILE A 199 -6.23 -3.96 8.17
N ALA A 200 -5.73 -5.19 8.21
CA ALA A 200 -5.79 -6.05 9.39
C ALA A 200 -5.08 -5.42 10.60
N ALA A 201 -3.96 -4.71 10.40
CA ALA A 201 -3.30 -3.96 11.47
C ALA A 201 -4.18 -2.83 12.02
N PHE A 202 -4.89 -2.10 11.17
CA PHE A 202 -5.84 -1.09 11.61
C PHE A 202 -7.04 -1.72 12.35
N GLU A 203 -7.69 -2.73 11.78
CA GLU A 203 -8.83 -3.41 12.40
C GLU A 203 -8.49 -3.98 13.78
N ARG A 204 -7.25 -4.48 13.95
CA ARG A 204 -6.75 -4.98 15.23
C ARG A 204 -6.73 -3.90 16.31
N THR A 205 -6.70 -2.62 15.95
CA THR A 205 -6.77 -1.51 16.92
C THR A 205 -8.18 -1.13 17.32
N LEU A 206 -9.22 -1.69 16.70
CA LEU A 206 -10.61 -1.38 17.01
C LEU A 206 -11.07 -2.08 18.29
N ILE A 207 -10.54 -1.62 19.41
CA ILE A 207 -10.76 -2.22 20.74
C ILE A 207 -11.65 -1.32 21.57
N SER A 208 -12.74 -1.90 22.11
CA SER A 208 -13.59 -1.29 23.11
C SER A 208 -13.39 -2.02 24.45
N ALA A 209 -12.45 -1.53 25.25
CA ALA A 209 -12.11 -2.08 26.54
C ALA A 209 -12.39 -1.12 27.69
N GLY A 210 -12.78 0.13 27.42
CA GLY A 210 -13.05 1.17 28.40
C GLY A 210 -14.54 1.50 28.56
N SER A 211 -15.46 0.68 28.03
CA SER A 211 -16.90 0.88 28.21
C SER A 211 -17.32 0.62 29.66
N ARG A 212 -18.23 1.44 30.18
CA ARG A 212 -18.78 1.32 31.54
C ARG A 212 -19.79 0.20 31.63
#